data_1b84c7423355d446e5d138d91e533aa2
#
_entry.id   1b84c7423355d446e5d138d91e533aa2
#
_cell.length_a   1.000
_cell.length_b   1.000
_cell.length_c   1.000
_cell.angle_alpha   90.00
_cell.angle_beta   90.00
_cell.angle_gamma   90.00
#
_symmetry.space_group_name_H-M   'P 1'
#
loop_
_entity.id
_entity.type
_entity.pdbx_description
1 polymer ?
#
loop_
_entity_poly.entity_id
_entity_poly.type
_entity_poly.pdbx_seq_one_letter_code
_entity_poly.pdbx_strand_id
1 'polypeptide(L)'
;MRNLVLFLVVCLGLSMDLRAIPVDSVAQKDSVVSKPVHKIIPRVATIRSLIFPGLGQAYNRQYWKLPLVAGAFVTLGVIANYNQERYQKYRAFYYIVSPRADDPKYIPPSTVSVVYEDGLARDLDVNQLKRINDGFRRNRDYTYIGMVVAWAFNVIDANVSAHLKTFDVSDDISLQVKPILDFDPLSKGLVSRVTLSLNFKK
;
A
#
# COMPACT_ATOMS: atom_id res chain seq x y z
N MET A 1 20.57 8.19 -2.71
CA MET A 1 20.47 6.73 -2.93
C MET A 1 20.91 5.92 -1.71
N ARG A 2 21.99 6.29 -0.99
CA ARG A 2 22.49 5.55 0.19
C ARG A 2 21.49 5.44 1.36
N ASN A 3 20.68 6.47 1.60
CA ASN A 3 19.69 6.49 2.68
C ASN A 3 18.40 5.71 2.35
N LEU A 4 18.08 5.55 1.06
CA LEU A 4 16.92 4.75 0.59
C LEU A 4 17.20 3.24 0.75
N VAL A 5 18.44 2.83 0.48
CA VAL A 5 18.88 1.43 0.65
C VAL A 5 18.87 1.05 2.13
N LEU A 6 19.31 1.99 3.02
CA LEU A 6 19.27 1.79 4.47
C LEU A 6 17.83 1.61 5.00
N PHE A 7 16.86 2.37 4.48
CA PHE A 7 15.46 2.25 4.87
C PHE A 7 14.85 0.93 4.40
N LEU A 8 15.21 0.46 3.20
CA LEU A 8 14.78 -0.83 2.65
C LEU A 8 15.37 -2.01 3.44
N VAL A 9 16.63 -1.93 3.87
CA VAL A 9 17.31 -2.94 4.69
C VAL A 9 16.70 -3.00 6.10
N VAL A 10 16.33 -1.87 6.70
CA VAL A 10 15.65 -1.83 8.00
C VAL A 10 14.24 -2.42 7.91
N CYS A 11 13.51 -2.19 6.81
CA CYS A 11 12.18 -2.82 6.60
C CYS A 11 12.27 -4.33 6.35
N LEU A 12 13.33 -4.83 5.70
CA LEU A 12 13.57 -6.28 5.52
C LEU A 12 14.10 -6.97 6.79
N GLY A 13 14.78 -6.24 7.68
CA GLY A 13 15.34 -6.77 8.92
C GLY A 13 14.32 -7.04 10.04
N LEU A 14 13.07 -6.58 9.86
CA LEU A 14 11.96 -6.88 10.78
C LEU A 14 11.20 -8.16 10.42
N SER A 15 11.81 -9.03 9.63
CA SER A 15 11.24 -10.31 9.26
C SER A 15 11.56 -11.40 10.30
N MET A 16 10.50 -11.80 10.97
CA MET A 16 10.20 -13.17 11.37
C MET A 16 11.21 -13.88 12.28
N ASP A 17 11.04 -13.66 13.58
CA ASP A 17 11.25 -14.75 14.52
C ASP A 17 10.12 -15.79 14.31
N LEU A 18 10.35 -16.73 13.38
CA LEU A 18 9.59 -17.98 13.32
C LEU A 18 10.04 -18.85 14.49
N ARG A 19 9.47 -18.63 15.67
CA ARG A 19 9.56 -19.61 16.76
C ARG A 19 8.70 -20.80 16.37
N ALA A 20 9.35 -21.91 16.08
CA ALA A 20 8.71 -23.20 15.97
C ALA A 20 7.96 -23.49 17.29
N ILE A 21 6.64 -23.56 17.22
CA ILE A 21 5.80 -23.98 18.35
C ILE A 21 5.92 -25.50 18.42
N PRO A 22 6.35 -26.08 19.54
CA PRO A 22 6.32 -27.52 19.70
C PRO A 22 4.86 -27.99 19.68
N VAL A 23 4.57 -28.96 18.83
CA VAL A 23 3.28 -29.67 18.79
C VAL A 23 3.23 -30.59 19.97
N ASP A 24 2.73 -30.15 21.10
CA ASP A 24 2.32 -31.02 22.18
C ASP A 24 0.88 -31.48 21.90
N SER A 25 0.78 -32.78 21.61
CA SER A 25 -0.48 -33.50 21.48
C SER A 25 -1.09 -33.70 22.86
N VAL A 26 -1.91 -32.76 23.30
CA VAL A 26 -2.76 -32.92 24.48
C VAL A 26 -4.21 -32.89 24.06
N ALA A 27 -4.91 -33.98 24.28
CA ALA A 27 -6.35 -34.09 24.19
C ALA A 27 -7.00 -32.98 24.99
N GLN A 28 -7.53 -31.95 24.30
CA GLN A 28 -8.14 -30.81 24.94
C GLN A 28 -9.66 -30.87 24.80
N LYS A 29 -10.26 -31.09 25.93
CA LYS A 29 -11.64 -30.90 26.30
C LYS A 29 -12.18 -29.60 25.72
N ASP A 30 -13.20 -29.70 24.88
CA ASP A 30 -13.85 -28.57 24.20
C ASP A 30 -14.50 -27.61 25.21
N SER A 31 -13.75 -26.63 25.66
CA SER A 31 -14.30 -25.36 26.09
C SER A 31 -14.05 -24.36 24.95
N VAL A 32 -15.06 -24.16 24.12
CA VAL A 32 -15.07 -23.09 23.12
C VAL A 32 -15.09 -21.75 23.86
N VAL A 33 -13.90 -21.31 24.27
CA VAL A 33 -13.72 -19.89 24.64
C VAL A 33 -13.74 -19.12 23.33
N SER A 34 -14.91 -18.62 22.95
CA SER A 34 -15.08 -17.70 21.86
C SER A 34 -14.27 -16.45 22.17
N LYS A 35 -13.06 -16.36 21.58
CA LYS A 35 -12.29 -15.12 21.61
C LYS A 35 -13.20 -14.00 21.09
N PRO A 36 -13.25 -12.84 21.78
CA PRO A 36 -14.11 -11.74 21.35
C PRO A 36 -13.73 -11.38 19.91
N VAL A 37 -14.62 -11.65 18.98
CA VAL A 37 -14.43 -11.32 17.57
C VAL A 37 -14.42 -9.80 17.49
N HIS A 38 -13.27 -9.22 17.17
CA HIS A 38 -13.14 -7.78 17.00
C HIS A 38 -14.06 -7.34 15.85
N LYS A 39 -15.22 -6.77 16.20
CA LYS A 39 -16.20 -6.30 15.22
C LYS A 39 -15.60 -5.13 14.44
N ILE A 40 -15.31 -5.37 13.17
CA ILE A 40 -14.78 -4.33 12.27
C ILE A 40 -15.93 -3.39 11.91
N ILE A 41 -15.73 -2.08 12.13
CA ILE A 41 -16.72 -1.05 11.80
C ILE A 41 -16.23 -0.33 10.54
N PRO A 42 -16.94 -0.43 9.40
CA PRO A 42 -16.50 0.15 8.11
C PRO A 42 -16.22 1.66 8.20
N ARG A 43 -17.07 2.40 8.89
CA ARG A 43 -16.89 3.84 9.11
C ARG A 43 -15.53 4.18 9.77
N VAL A 44 -15.10 3.37 10.73
CA VAL A 44 -13.81 3.58 11.41
C VAL A 44 -12.64 3.29 10.49
N ALA A 45 -12.73 2.25 9.65
CA ALA A 45 -11.72 1.93 8.66
C ALA A 45 -11.55 3.07 7.64
N THR A 46 -12.66 3.63 7.16
CA THR A 46 -12.67 4.76 6.22
C THR A 46 -12.02 6.01 6.82
N ILE A 47 -12.42 6.41 8.03
CA ILE A 47 -11.87 7.60 8.70
C ILE A 47 -10.37 7.44 8.93
N ARG A 48 -9.91 6.26 9.37
CA ARG A 48 -8.48 6.00 9.57
C ARG A 48 -7.69 6.09 8.26
N SER A 49 -8.22 5.58 7.15
CA SER A 49 -7.59 5.69 5.83
C SER A 49 -7.58 7.12 5.28
N LEU A 50 -8.55 7.96 5.69
CA LEU A 50 -8.55 9.39 5.34
C LEU A 50 -7.45 10.16 6.08
N ILE A 51 -7.14 9.80 7.33
CA ILE A 51 -6.10 10.46 8.11
C ILE A 51 -4.71 10.09 7.58
N PHE A 52 -4.48 8.80 7.34
CA PHE A 52 -3.20 8.32 6.84
C PHE A 52 -3.40 7.07 5.96
N PRO A 53 -2.78 7.05 4.75
CA PRO A 53 -2.89 5.89 3.86
C PRO A 53 -2.30 4.64 4.54
N GLY A 54 -3.08 3.54 4.50
CA GLY A 54 -2.70 2.28 5.13
C GLY A 54 -3.32 2.02 6.52
N LEU A 55 -3.70 3.04 7.30
CA LEU A 55 -4.27 2.82 8.64
C LEU A 55 -5.61 2.06 8.63
N GLY A 56 -6.40 2.22 7.57
CA GLY A 56 -7.64 1.45 7.42
C GLY A 56 -7.38 -0.03 7.15
N GLN A 57 -6.36 -0.36 6.32
CA GLN A 57 -5.96 -1.74 6.09
C GLN A 57 -5.38 -2.38 7.35
N ALA A 58 -4.60 -1.63 8.15
CA ALA A 58 -4.12 -2.09 9.45
C ALA A 58 -5.28 -2.40 10.41
N TYR A 59 -6.28 -1.53 10.48
CA TYR A 59 -7.49 -1.74 11.27
C TYR A 59 -8.27 -2.97 10.80
N ASN A 60 -8.35 -3.18 9.49
CA ASN A 60 -8.96 -4.35 8.87
C ASN A 60 -8.13 -5.63 9.00
N ARG A 61 -6.97 -5.59 9.68
CA ARG A 61 -6.01 -6.71 9.81
C ARG A 61 -5.53 -7.27 8.47
N GLN A 62 -5.41 -6.41 7.45
CA GLN A 62 -4.88 -6.75 6.13
C GLN A 62 -3.41 -6.31 6.02
N TYR A 63 -2.56 -6.78 6.91
CA TYR A 63 -1.17 -6.35 7.04
C TYR A 63 -0.34 -6.57 5.77
N TRP A 64 -0.70 -7.56 4.96
CA TRP A 64 -0.01 -7.83 3.70
C TRP A 64 -0.16 -6.72 2.66
N LYS A 65 -1.22 -5.88 2.75
CA LYS A 65 -1.43 -4.71 1.89
C LYS A 65 -0.60 -3.50 2.31
N LEU A 66 -0.16 -3.43 3.58
CA LEU A 66 0.57 -2.27 4.08
C LEU A 66 1.88 -1.99 3.34
N PRO A 67 2.77 -2.98 3.08
CA PRO A 67 3.99 -2.72 2.33
C PRO A 67 3.72 -2.27 0.89
N LEU A 68 2.63 -2.76 0.27
CA LEU A 68 2.23 -2.36 -1.08
C LEU A 68 1.79 -0.89 -1.11
N VAL A 69 0.93 -0.49 -0.17
CA VAL A 69 0.46 0.90 -0.04
C VAL A 69 1.64 1.83 0.29
N ALA A 70 2.47 1.47 1.27
CA ALA A 70 3.64 2.25 1.64
C ALA A 70 4.62 2.39 0.46
N GLY A 71 4.91 1.30 -0.26
CA GLY A 71 5.76 1.29 -1.43
C GLY A 71 5.26 2.22 -2.53
N ALA A 72 3.95 2.20 -2.81
CA ALA A 72 3.34 3.08 -3.80
C ALA A 72 3.52 4.57 -3.44
N PHE A 73 3.23 4.96 -2.19
CA PHE A 73 3.37 6.36 -1.75
C PHE A 73 4.84 6.80 -1.66
N VAL A 74 5.75 5.92 -1.24
CA VAL A 74 7.20 6.21 -1.25
C VAL A 74 7.68 6.44 -2.68
N THR A 75 7.28 5.59 -3.62
CA THR A 75 7.65 5.74 -5.04
C THR A 75 7.14 7.06 -5.62
N LEU A 76 5.87 7.38 -5.40
CA LEU A 76 5.29 8.66 -5.84
C LEU A 76 6.00 9.85 -5.19
N GLY A 77 6.37 9.76 -3.91
CA GLY A 77 7.12 10.78 -3.20
C GLY A 77 8.52 11.01 -3.79
N VAL A 78 9.24 9.93 -4.12
CA VAL A 78 10.56 10.00 -4.77
C VAL A 78 10.45 10.66 -6.15
N ILE A 79 9.45 10.27 -6.96
CA ILE A 79 9.21 10.85 -8.27
C ILE A 79 8.86 12.35 -8.17
N ALA A 80 8.00 12.72 -7.20
CA ALA A 80 7.64 14.11 -6.96
C ALA A 80 8.86 14.95 -6.57
N ASN A 81 9.69 14.45 -5.63
CA ASN A 81 10.91 15.13 -5.19
C ASN A 81 11.92 15.29 -6.33
N TYR A 82 12.15 14.23 -7.13
CA TYR A 82 13.03 14.29 -8.29
C TYR A 82 12.57 15.39 -9.27
N ASN A 83 11.28 15.41 -9.63
CA ASN A 83 10.75 16.43 -10.54
C ASN A 83 10.82 17.84 -9.94
N GLN A 84 10.60 17.97 -8.62
CA GLN A 84 10.70 19.25 -7.91
C GLN A 84 12.14 19.80 -7.91
N GLU A 85 13.13 18.97 -7.63
CA GLU A 85 14.55 19.38 -7.66
C GLU A 85 14.97 19.83 -9.06
N ARG A 86 14.57 19.05 -10.10
CA ARG A 86 14.82 19.40 -11.49
C ARG A 86 14.12 20.68 -11.90
N TYR A 87 12.86 20.84 -11.54
CA TYR A 87 12.11 22.07 -11.78
C TYR A 87 12.82 23.29 -11.19
N GLN A 88 13.27 23.22 -9.93
CA GLN A 88 13.96 24.33 -9.29
C GLN A 88 15.30 24.63 -9.97
N LYS A 89 16.09 23.61 -10.33
CA LYS A 89 17.35 23.75 -11.05
C LYS A 89 17.15 24.51 -12.36
N TYR A 90 16.26 24.03 -13.23
CA TYR A 90 16.04 24.64 -14.53
C TYR A 90 15.33 25.98 -14.46
N ARG A 91 14.50 26.19 -13.44
CA ARG A 91 13.90 27.49 -13.14
C ARG A 91 14.96 28.54 -12.81
N ALA A 92 15.97 28.19 -12.04
CA ALA A 92 17.07 29.10 -11.73
C ALA A 92 17.84 29.54 -12.99
N PHE A 93 18.16 28.60 -13.89
CA PHE A 93 18.78 28.93 -15.19
C PHE A 93 17.87 29.76 -16.09
N TYR A 94 16.57 29.45 -16.10
CA TYR A 94 15.59 30.24 -16.87
C TYR A 94 15.55 31.71 -16.42
N TYR A 95 15.67 31.99 -15.13
CA TYR A 95 15.72 33.37 -14.62
C TYR A 95 16.95 34.12 -15.06
N ILE A 96 18.06 33.46 -15.36
CA ILE A 96 19.28 34.09 -15.86
C ILE A 96 19.10 34.58 -17.31
N VAL A 97 18.45 33.78 -18.16
CA VAL A 97 18.32 34.08 -19.61
C VAL A 97 17.00 34.78 -19.96
N SER A 98 16.09 34.95 -18.99
CA SER A 98 14.81 35.62 -19.22
C SER A 98 14.90 37.14 -18.96
N PRO A 99 14.20 37.97 -19.73
CA PRO A 99 14.04 39.38 -19.40
C PRO A 99 13.41 39.55 -18.02
N ARG A 100 13.88 40.52 -17.26
CA ARG A 100 13.35 40.83 -15.92
C ARG A 100 12.42 42.03 -15.97
N ALA A 101 11.24 41.87 -15.39
CA ALA A 101 10.27 42.99 -15.30
C ALA A 101 10.67 43.99 -14.20
N ASP A 102 11.40 43.54 -13.18
CA ASP A 102 11.89 44.31 -12.06
C ASP A 102 13.16 45.14 -12.38
N ASP A 103 13.92 44.74 -13.41
CA ASP A 103 15.11 45.45 -13.88
C ASP A 103 15.12 45.57 -15.43
N PRO A 104 14.52 46.63 -15.97
CA PRO A 104 14.49 46.87 -17.43
C PRO A 104 15.86 47.07 -18.07
N LYS A 105 16.90 47.33 -17.28
CA LYS A 105 18.29 47.47 -17.78
C LYS A 105 19.00 46.11 -17.87
N TYR A 106 18.43 45.08 -17.32
CA TYR A 106 19.03 43.73 -17.39
C TYR A 106 18.98 43.23 -18.83
N ILE A 107 20.17 43.00 -19.41
CA ILE A 107 20.32 42.38 -20.72
C ILE A 107 20.63 40.90 -20.48
N PRO A 108 19.65 40.02 -20.68
CA PRO A 108 19.88 38.60 -20.46
C PRO A 108 20.87 38.05 -21.51
N PRO A 109 21.77 37.10 -21.12
CA PRO A 109 22.58 36.39 -22.09
C PRO A 109 21.67 35.55 -23.01
N SER A 110 22.09 35.34 -24.24
CA SER A 110 21.35 34.56 -25.23
C SER A 110 21.23 33.07 -24.86
N THR A 111 22.24 32.55 -24.16
CA THR A 111 22.34 31.15 -23.72
C THR A 111 22.98 31.05 -22.34
N VAL A 112 22.77 29.94 -21.65
CA VAL A 112 23.47 29.56 -20.43
C VAL A 112 23.94 28.12 -20.52
N SER A 113 25.16 27.86 -20.09
CA SER A 113 25.72 26.50 -20.03
C SER A 113 25.19 25.74 -18.83
N VAL A 114 24.48 24.66 -19.08
CA VAL A 114 23.92 23.79 -18.05
C VAL A 114 24.65 22.45 -18.05
N VAL A 115 25.24 22.07 -16.92
CA VAL A 115 25.87 20.76 -16.76
C VAL A 115 24.79 19.72 -16.48
N TYR A 116 24.73 18.70 -17.33
CA TYR A 116 23.85 17.55 -17.22
C TYR A 116 24.43 16.46 -16.30
N GLU A 117 23.66 15.41 -16.04
CA GLU A 117 24.11 14.27 -15.21
C GLU A 117 25.22 13.44 -15.87
N ASP A 118 25.32 13.50 -17.20
CA ASP A 118 26.39 12.90 -18.00
C ASP A 118 27.72 13.67 -17.89
N GLY A 119 27.74 14.77 -17.11
CA GLY A 119 28.90 15.65 -16.96
C GLY A 119 29.14 16.61 -18.15
N LEU A 120 28.32 16.53 -19.19
CA LEU A 120 28.45 17.40 -20.37
C LEU A 120 27.74 18.73 -20.13
N ALA A 121 28.43 19.81 -20.45
CA ALA A 121 27.83 21.14 -20.49
C ALA A 121 27.17 21.37 -21.85
N ARG A 122 25.94 21.85 -21.84
CA ARG A 122 25.18 22.23 -23.05
C ARG A 122 24.66 23.64 -22.90
N ASP A 123 24.83 24.42 -23.96
CA ASP A 123 24.30 25.79 -24.01
C ASP A 123 22.82 25.76 -24.39
N LEU A 124 21.99 26.27 -23.52
CA LEU A 124 20.54 26.30 -23.68
C LEU A 124 20.03 27.72 -23.81
N ASP A 125 19.14 27.95 -24.76
CA ASP A 125 18.43 29.21 -24.94
C ASP A 125 17.20 29.31 -24.00
N VAL A 126 16.59 30.49 -23.95
CA VAL A 126 15.41 30.77 -23.10
C VAL A 126 14.24 29.84 -23.42
N ASN A 127 14.01 29.50 -24.71
CA ASN A 127 12.89 28.66 -25.14
C ASN A 127 13.09 27.19 -24.78
N GLN A 128 14.33 26.72 -24.88
CA GLN A 128 14.72 25.36 -24.50
C GLN A 128 14.57 25.18 -23.00
N LEU A 129 15.10 26.13 -22.20
CA LEU A 129 14.97 26.13 -20.74
C LEU A 129 13.52 26.19 -20.28
N LYS A 130 12.70 27.02 -20.92
CA LYS A 130 11.27 27.11 -20.65
C LYS A 130 10.59 25.76 -20.88
N ARG A 131 10.81 25.12 -22.02
CA ARG A 131 10.22 23.80 -22.33
C ARG A 131 10.64 22.73 -21.34
N ILE A 132 11.92 22.67 -20.97
CA ILE A 132 12.43 21.73 -19.97
C ILE A 132 11.79 21.99 -18.61
N ASN A 133 11.77 23.24 -18.18
CA ASN A 133 11.20 23.65 -16.91
C ASN A 133 9.69 23.34 -16.82
N ASP A 134 8.93 23.66 -17.88
CA ASP A 134 7.49 23.36 -17.96
C ASP A 134 7.24 21.83 -17.98
N GLY A 135 8.13 21.06 -18.59
CA GLY A 135 8.09 19.61 -18.56
C GLY A 135 8.18 19.04 -17.15
N PHE A 136 9.20 19.45 -16.38
CA PHE A 136 9.37 18.99 -14.98
C PHE A 136 8.25 19.50 -14.07
N ARG A 137 7.77 20.74 -14.27
CA ARG A 137 6.62 21.28 -13.57
C ARG A 137 5.38 20.39 -13.79
N ARG A 138 5.05 20.10 -15.05
CA ARG A 138 3.91 19.27 -15.41
C ARG A 138 4.01 17.85 -14.84
N ASN A 139 5.19 17.22 -14.94
CA ASN A 139 5.40 15.88 -14.40
C ASN A 139 5.23 15.85 -12.87
N ARG A 140 5.73 16.87 -12.16
CA ARG A 140 5.52 17.04 -10.71
C ARG A 140 4.02 17.18 -10.40
N ASP A 141 3.31 18.03 -11.11
CA ASP A 141 1.90 18.31 -10.88
C ASP A 141 1.05 17.05 -11.16
N TYR A 142 1.36 16.29 -12.21
CA TYR A 142 0.73 14.98 -12.46
C TYR A 142 1.03 13.97 -11.36
N THR A 143 2.24 13.98 -10.80
CA THR A 143 2.57 13.09 -9.67
C THR A 143 1.74 13.42 -8.44
N TYR A 144 1.52 14.70 -8.14
CA TYR A 144 0.64 15.10 -7.03
C TYR A 144 -0.82 14.68 -7.26
N ILE A 145 -1.34 14.86 -8.48
CA ILE A 145 -2.69 14.38 -8.85
C ILE A 145 -2.75 12.85 -8.68
N GLY A 146 -1.76 12.12 -9.19
CA GLY A 146 -1.66 10.67 -9.01
C GLY A 146 -1.65 10.24 -7.55
N MET A 147 -0.97 11.00 -6.68
CA MET A 147 -0.93 10.73 -5.24
C MET A 147 -2.31 10.89 -4.59
N VAL A 148 -3.07 11.92 -4.96
CA VAL A 148 -4.45 12.14 -4.48
C VAL A 148 -5.36 11.01 -4.95
N VAL A 149 -5.26 10.60 -6.22
CA VAL A 149 -6.03 9.49 -6.78
C VAL A 149 -5.69 8.17 -6.08
N ALA A 150 -4.41 7.87 -5.87
CA ALA A 150 -3.96 6.69 -5.13
C ALA A 150 -4.50 6.68 -3.70
N TRP A 151 -4.54 7.85 -3.04
CA TRP A 151 -5.13 7.98 -1.70
C TRP A 151 -6.64 7.70 -1.71
N ALA A 152 -7.38 8.24 -2.67
CA ALA A 152 -8.81 7.97 -2.80
C ALA A 152 -9.09 6.47 -2.98
N PHE A 153 -8.34 5.79 -3.86
CA PHE A 153 -8.45 4.33 -4.01
C PHE A 153 -8.12 3.57 -2.73
N ASN A 154 -7.11 4.00 -1.98
CA ASN A 154 -6.76 3.40 -0.70
C ASN A 154 -7.91 3.51 0.33
N VAL A 155 -8.60 4.65 0.38
CA VAL A 155 -9.78 4.86 1.26
C VAL A 155 -10.94 3.97 0.83
N ILE A 156 -11.21 3.87 -0.47
CA ILE A 156 -12.27 3.01 -1.02
C ILE A 156 -11.98 1.53 -0.70
N ASP A 157 -10.74 1.07 -0.94
CA ASP A 157 -10.34 -0.31 -0.62
C ASP A 157 -10.51 -0.63 0.86
N ALA A 158 -10.12 0.27 1.76
CA ALA A 158 -10.29 0.07 3.20
C ALA A 158 -11.76 -0.02 3.60
N ASN A 159 -12.63 0.79 2.99
CA ASN A 159 -14.07 0.77 3.24
C ASN A 159 -14.72 -0.53 2.74
N VAL A 160 -14.47 -0.89 1.48
CA VAL A 160 -15.01 -2.12 0.86
C VAL A 160 -14.53 -3.36 1.61
N SER A 161 -13.23 -3.42 1.94
CA SER A 161 -12.66 -4.53 2.68
C SER A 161 -13.27 -4.67 4.09
N ALA A 162 -13.62 -3.56 4.75
CA ALA A 162 -14.30 -3.58 6.04
C ALA A 162 -15.74 -4.08 5.92
N HIS A 163 -16.47 -3.65 4.90
CA HIS A 163 -17.83 -4.15 4.64
C HIS A 163 -17.83 -5.65 4.34
N LEU A 164 -16.93 -6.14 3.50
CA LEU A 164 -16.82 -7.56 3.18
C LEU A 164 -16.52 -8.43 4.41
N LYS A 165 -15.75 -7.89 5.38
CA LYS A 165 -15.48 -8.61 6.64
C LYS A 165 -16.62 -8.57 7.64
N THR A 166 -17.54 -7.64 7.52
CA THR A 166 -18.75 -7.57 8.37
C THR A 166 -19.87 -8.49 7.84
N PHE A 167 -19.79 -8.93 6.60
CA PHE A 167 -20.66 -9.97 6.05
C PHE A 167 -20.16 -11.34 6.55
N ASP A 168 -20.57 -11.70 7.76
CA ASP A 168 -20.33 -13.04 8.29
C ASP A 168 -21.41 -13.97 7.77
N VAL A 169 -21.10 -14.70 6.70
CA VAL A 169 -21.96 -15.77 6.17
C VAL A 169 -21.81 -17.07 6.97
N SER A 170 -20.94 -17.08 7.98
CA SER A 170 -20.58 -18.31 8.72
C SER A 170 -21.62 -18.71 9.77
N ASP A 171 -22.50 -17.79 10.18
CA ASP A 171 -23.47 -18.07 11.24
C ASP A 171 -24.69 -18.88 10.75
N ASP A 172 -24.95 -18.90 9.44
CA ASP A 172 -26.14 -19.53 8.88
C ASP A 172 -25.92 -20.96 8.37
N ILE A 173 -24.67 -21.38 8.12
CA ILE A 173 -24.35 -22.71 7.59
C ILE A 173 -23.20 -23.31 8.39
N SER A 174 -23.47 -24.41 9.12
CA SER A 174 -22.42 -25.20 9.77
C SER A 174 -22.32 -26.59 9.14
N LEU A 175 -21.13 -26.91 8.64
CA LEU A 175 -20.80 -28.25 8.17
C LEU A 175 -20.23 -29.07 9.36
N GLN A 176 -20.95 -30.08 9.78
CA GLN A 176 -20.52 -30.98 10.83
C GLN A 176 -20.14 -32.34 10.24
N VAL A 177 -18.86 -32.70 10.39
CA VAL A 177 -18.33 -34.01 9.99
C VAL A 177 -18.25 -34.87 11.24
N LYS A 178 -19.04 -35.94 11.30
CA LYS A 178 -18.98 -36.90 12.40
C LYS A 178 -18.52 -38.26 11.89
N PRO A 179 -17.36 -38.75 12.31
CA PRO A 179 -17.02 -40.15 12.11
C PRO A 179 -17.85 -41.01 13.08
N ILE A 180 -18.56 -41.99 12.57
CA ILE A 180 -19.34 -42.95 13.35
C ILE A 180 -18.73 -44.33 13.08
N LEU A 181 -18.38 -45.02 14.16
CA LEU A 181 -18.06 -46.44 14.13
C LEU A 181 -19.34 -47.20 14.49
N ASP A 182 -19.89 -47.89 13.52
CA ASP A 182 -21.13 -48.67 13.69
C ASP A 182 -20.85 -50.13 13.48
N PHE A 183 -21.58 -51.00 14.20
CA PHE A 183 -21.48 -52.44 14.05
C PHE A 183 -22.54 -52.90 13.07
N ASP A 184 -22.14 -53.39 11.91
CA ASP A 184 -23.07 -53.91 10.91
C ASP A 184 -23.37 -55.40 11.23
N PRO A 185 -24.63 -55.72 11.59
CA PRO A 185 -25.03 -57.05 11.96
C PRO A 185 -24.96 -58.05 10.77
N LEU A 186 -24.98 -57.54 9.53
CA LEU A 186 -24.88 -58.39 8.32
C LEU A 186 -23.44 -58.81 8.01
N SER A 187 -22.49 -57.90 8.18
CA SER A 187 -21.05 -58.18 7.91
C SER A 187 -20.30 -58.69 9.16
N LYS A 188 -20.97 -58.74 10.33
CA LYS A 188 -20.38 -59.06 11.64
C LYS A 188 -19.07 -58.33 11.94
N GLY A 189 -18.93 -57.09 11.40
CA GLY A 189 -17.71 -56.29 11.53
C GLY A 189 -18.00 -54.84 11.88
N LEU A 190 -16.94 -54.13 12.34
CA LEU A 190 -16.96 -52.68 12.55
C LEU A 190 -16.84 -51.96 11.20
N VAL A 191 -17.84 -51.16 10.87
CA VAL A 191 -17.84 -50.32 9.66
C VAL A 191 -17.63 -48.88 10.06
N SER A 192 -16.63 -48.25 9.48
CA SER A 192 -16.45 -46.79 9.65
C SER A 192 -17.32 -46.04 8.64
N ARG A 193 -18.18 -45.16 9.15
CA ARG A 193 -19.06 -44.33 8.35
C ARG A 193 -18.78 -42.85 8.67
N VAL A 194 -18.70 -42.02 7.65
CA VAL A 194 -18.56 -40.58 7.82
C VAL A 194 -19.88 -39.93 7.47
N THR A 195 -20.50 -39.24 8.43
CA THR A 195 -21.74 -38.52 8.23
C THR A 195 -21.42 -37.03 8.07
N LEU A 196 -21.82 -36.44 6.94
CA LEU A 196 -21.76 -35.03 6.66
C LEU A 196 -23.16 -34.44 6.92
N SER A 197 -23.28 -33.57 7.90
CA SER A 197 -24.53 -32.84 8.16
C SER A 197 -24.34 -31.35 7.92
N LEU A 198 -25.19 -30.79 7.06
CA LEU A 198 -25.32 -29.34 6.86
C LEU A 198 -26.49 -28.86 7.74
N ASN A 199 -26.16 -28.05 8.74
CA ASN A 199 -27.15 -27.41 9.58
C ASN A 199 -27.35 -25.97 9.11
N PHE A 200 -28.59 -25.64 8.74
CA PHE A 200 -29.03 -24.28 8.47
C PHE A 200 -29.65 -23.71 9.75
N LYS A 201 -29.05 -22.64 10.27
CA LYS A 201 -29.65 -21.93 11.39
C LYS A 201 -30.67 -20.96 10.83
N LYS A 202 -31.93 -21.15 11.21
CA LYS A 202 -33.06 -20.31 10.82
C LYS A 202 -33.15 -19.08 11.74
#